data_1512e8a61f9fa555e576904a7b8e8ae7
#
_entry.id   1512e8a61f9fa555e576904a7b8e8ae7
#
_cell.length_a   1.000
_cell.length_b   1.000
_cell.length_c   1.000
_cell.angle_alpha   90.00
_cell.angle_beta   90.00
_cell.angle_gamma   90.00
#
_symmetry.space_group_name_H-M   'P 1'
#
loop_
_entity.id
_entity.type
_entity.pdbx_description
1 polymer ?
#
loop_
_entity_poly.entity_id
_entity_poly.type
_entity_poly.pdbx_seq_one_letter_code
_entity_poly.pdbx_strand_id
1 'polypeptide(L)'
;DWSSDVCSSDLLADAVALMSAQGISGIQVVELGAGTAKGKLVGILTNRDVRFAQDNRQPIAELMTKNLVTVREGVGKTEAQRLLHEHRIEKLLVVDETFHCVGLVTVKDIEKATQHPNACKDSEGRLRVAAASTVGDHGFERVLQLIDAGVDCIVIDTAHGHSQAVIDQVARVKKHTTRVQIIAGNIATAEAARALIDVGTDALKVGIGPGSICTTRIVAGVGVPQLTAIMDVSEEAKKSSVPVIADGGVRSE
;
A
#
# COMPACT_ATOMS: atom_id res chain seq x y z
N ASP A 1 -2.52 8.88 6.98
CA ASP A 1 -2.65 10.30 7.31
C ASP A 1 -3.10 10.42 8.76
N TRP A 2 -2.22 10.93 9.64
CA TRP A 2 -2.44 11.09 11.08
C TRP A 2 -3.10 12.43 11.44
N SER A 3 -3.74 13.07 10.47
CA SER A 3 -4.47 14.34 10.64
C SER A 3 -5.80 14.20 11.41
N SER A 4 -6.08 13.01 11.95
CA SER A 4 -7.36 12.67 12.61
C SER A 4 -7.27 12.79 14.12
N ASP A 5 -6.57 13.79 14.65
CA ASP A 5 -6.56 14.09 16.08
C ASP A 5 -7.91 14.70 16.48
N VAL A 6 -8.43 14.28 17.63
CA VAL A 6 -9.54 14.98 18.29
C VAL A 6 -9.08 15.68 19.53
N CYS A 7 -9.66 16.84 19.81
CA CYS A 7 -9.36 17.58 21.02
C CYS A 7 -10.14 17.00 22.22
N SER A 8 -9.56 17.06 23.41
CA SER A 8 -10.24 16.61 24.63
C SER A 8 -11.57 17.36 24.92
N SER A 9 -11.72 18.56 24.38
CA SER A 9 -12.94 19.36 24.45
C SER A 9 -14.01 19.04 23.40
N ASP A 10 -13.67 18.25 22.37
CA ASP A 10 -14.62 17.86 21.32
C ASP A 10 -15.73 16.98 21.85
N LEU A 11 -16.85 16.96 21.15
CA LEU A 11 -18.00 16.16 21.54
C LEU A 11 -17.86 14.73 21.04
N LEU A 12 -18.45 13.81 21.78
CA LEU A 12 -18.47 12.40 21.42
C LEU A 12 -19.04 12.16 20.02
N ALA A 13 -20.06 12.90 19.61
CA ALA A 13 -20.67 12.80 18.28
C ALA A 13 -19.63 13.01 17.16
N ASP A 14 -18.76 14.00 17.30
CA ASP A 14 -17.76 14.35 16.29
C ASP A 14 -16.67 13.25 16.19
N ALA A 15 -16.21 12.72 17.32
CA ALA A 15 -15.25 11.64 17.34
C ALA A 15 -15.82 10.34 16.74
N VAL A 16 -17.06 9.99 17.07
CA VAL A 16 -17.73 8.79 16.53
C VAL A 16 -17.96 8.94 15.02
N ALA A 17 -18.37 10.12 14.55
CA ALA A 17 -18.53 10.41 13.12
C ALA A 17 -17.18 10.26 12.38
N LEU A 18 -16.10 10.79 12.94
CA LEU A 18 -14.76 10.67 12.38
C LEU A 18 -14.27 9.21 12.35
N MET A 19 -14.43 8.47 13.46
CA MET A 19 -14.08 7.05 13.54
C MET A 19 -14.84 6.23 12.50
N SER A 20 -16.13 6.52 12.30
CA SER A 20 -16.97 5.85 11.30
C SER A 20 -16.55 6.21 9.87
N ALA A 21 -16.32 7.47 9.58
CA ALA A 21 -15.90 7.94 8.25
C ALA A 21 -14.55 7.37 7.83
N GLN A 22 -13.62 7.22 8.77
CA GLN A 22 -12.28 6.67 8.53
C GLN A 22 -12.20 5.15 8.71
N GLY A 23 -13.27 4.48 9.14
CA GLY A 23 -13.27 3.03 9.39
C GLY A 23 -12.30 2.59 10.49
N ILE A 24 -12.01 3.47 11.46
CA ILE A 24 -11.06 3.20 12.57
C ILE A 24 -11.79 2.88 13.87
N SER A 25 -11.16 2.04 14.69
CA SER A 25 -11.74 1.56 15.96
C SER A 25 -11.17 2.27 17.19
N GLY A 26 -10.42 3.33 17.01
CA GLY A 26 -9.87 4.15 18.09
C GLY A 26 -9.13 5.34 17.54
N ILE A 27 -9.16 6.44 18.28
CA ILE A 27 -8.60 7.72 17.91
C ILE A 27 -7.84 8.29 19.09
N GLN A 28 -6.72 8.91 18.83
CA GLN A 28 -5.93 9.62 19.85
C GLN A 28 -6.62 10.93 20.23
N VAL A 29 -6.54 11.26 21.50
CA VAL A 29 -7.08 12.50 22.05
C VAL A 29 -5.92 13.40 22.47
N VAL A 30 -5.92 14.62 21.96
CA VAL A 30 -4.85 15.57 22.18
C VAL A 30 -5.35 16.83 22.88
N GLU A 31 -4.45 17.55 23.49
CA GLU A 31 -4.68 18.89 24.03
C GLU A 31 -3.84 19.89 23.24
N LEU A 32 -4.52 20.82 22.57
CA LEU A 32 -3.86 21.84 21.76
C LEU A 32 -3.32 22.92 22.68
N GLY A 33 -2.00 23.12 22.68
CA GLY A 33 -1.36 24.27 23.30
C GLY A 33 -1.59 25.54 22.49
N ALA A 34 -1.61 26.70 23.13
CA ALA A 34 -1.77 27.99 22.45
C ALA A 34 -0.65 28.18 21.41
N GLY A 35 -1.02 28.22 20.11
CA GLY A 35 -0.12 28.47 19.00
C GLY A 35 0.62 27.24 18.44
N THR A 36 0.27 26.00 18.85
CA THR A 36 0.87 24.77 18.31
C THR A 36 -0.08 24.06 17.36
N ALA A 37 0.45 23.62 16.21
CA ALA A 37 -0.30 22.84 15.22
C ALA A 37 -0.44 21.37 15.62
N LYS A 38 0.37 20.87 16.57
CA LYS A 38 0.34 19.50 17.09
C LYS A 38 -0.03 19.52 18.56
N GLY A 39 -1.04 18.73 18.94
CA GLY A 39 -1.48 18.60 20.31
C GLY A 39 -0.66 17.58 21.11
N LYS A 40 -0.52 17.82 22.41
CA LYS A 40 0.05 16.85 23.34
C LYS A 40 -0.95 15.72 23.58
N LEU A 41 -0.48 14.49 23.53
CA LEU A 41 -1.31 13.32 23.77
C LEU A 41 -1.82 13.30 25.22
N VAL A 42 -3.15 13.24 25.42
CA VAL A 42 -3.79 13.21 26.73
C VAL A 42 -4.72 12.01 26.94
N GLY A 43 -5.09 11.30 25.86
CA GLY A 43 -5.97 10.16 25.96
C GLY A 43 -6.07 9.34 24.67
N ILE A 44 -6.82 8.26 24.77
CA ILE A 44 -7.30 7.49 23.61
C ILE A 44 -8.78 7.21 23.79
N LEU A 45 -9.56 7.35 22.71
CA LEU A 45 -10.95 6.97 22.64
C LEU A 45 -11.09 5.77 21.71
N THR A 46 -11.73 4.71 22.17
CA THR A 46 -11.89 3.47 21.41
C THR A 46 -13.36 3.06 21.29
N ASN A 47 -13.68 2.12 20.39
CA ASN A 47 -15.04 1.55 20.30
C ASN A 47 -15.54 0.98 21.61
N ARG A 48 -14.63 0.56 22.52
CA ARG A 48 -15.01 0.07 23.85
C ARG A 48 -15.54 1.19 24.72
N ASP A 49 -14.93 2.36 24.66
CA ASP A 49 -15.29 3.51 25.49
C ASP A 49 -16.63 4.11 25.06
N VAL A 50 -16.93 4.08 23.73
CA VAL A 50 -18.15 4.69 23.19
C VAL A 50 -19.34 3.74 23.05
N ARG A 51 -19.13 2.42 23.20
CA ARG A 51 -20.12 1.37 22.90
C ARG A 51 -21.47 1.55 23.60
N PHE A 52 -21.48 2.05 24.80
CA PHE A 52 -22.67 2.20 25.65
C PHE A 52 -22.92 3.65 26.06
N ALA A 53 -22.23 4.60 25.42
CA ALA A 53 -22.45 6.01 25.68
C ALA A 53 -23.88 6.40 25.23
N GLN A 54 -24.62 7.09 26.11
CA GLN A 54 -26.01 7.48 25.87
C GLN A 54 -26.14 8.93 25.45
N ASP A 55 -25.18 9.78 25.85
CA ASP A 55 -25.17 11.21 25.50
C ASP A 55 -24.04 11.54 24.52
N ASN A 56 -24.42 11.77 23.28
CA ASN A 56 -23.49 12.16 22.22
C ASN A 56 -22.92 13.59 22.38
N ARG A 57 -23.44 14.37 23.32
CA ARG A 57 -22.98 15.74 23.59
C ARG A 57 -21.95 15.84 24.69
N GLN A 58 -21.65 14.73 25.36
CA GLN A 58 -20.61 14.75 26.39
C GLN A 58 -19.22 14.98 25.80
N PRO A 59 -18.33 15.70 26.52
CA PRO A 59 -16.96 15.88 26.10
C PRO A 59 -16.18 14.56 26.06
N ILE A 60 -15.32 14.38 25.07
CA ILE A 60 -14.49 13.20 24.93
C ILE A 60 -13.62 12.95 26.19
N ALA A 61 -13.18 14.04 26.85
CA ALA A 61 -12.37 13.99 28.06
C ALA A 61 -13.00 13.19 29.23
N GLU A 62 -14.32 13.00 29.23
CA GLU A 62 -15.03 12.22 30.25
C GLU A 62 -15.00 10.72 29.98
N LEU A 63 -14.90 10.33 28.69
CA LEU A 63 -14.95 8.92 28.27
C LEU A 63 -13.60 8.34 27.91
N MET A 64 -12.64 9.19 27.46
CA MET A 64 -11.34 8.72 27.01
C MET A 64 -10.57 7.98 28.10
N THR A 65 -9.81 6.98 27.70
CA THR A 65 -8.82 6.34 28.55
C THR A 65 -7.63 7.28 28.73
N LYS A 66 -7.39 7.75 29.94
CA LYS A 66 -6.30 8.69 30.32
C LYS A 66 -5.01 7.98 30.72
N ASN A 67 -5.13 6.76 31.23
CA ASN A 67 -3.96 5.97 31.68
C ASN A 67 -3.36 5.27 30.45
N LEU A 68 -2.46 5.97 29.77
CA LEU A 68 -1.90 5.54 28.49
C LEU A 68 -0.66 4.66 28.67
N VAL A 69 -0.60 3.56 27.93
CA VAL A 69 0.62 2.81 27.73
C VAL A 69 1.23 3.28 26.40
N THR A 70 2.41 3.88 26.50
CA THR A 70 3.10 4.47 25.35
C THR A 70 4.50 3.91 25.19
N VAL A 71 5.03 3.99 23.99
CA VAL A 71 6.42 3.63 23.65
C VAL A 71 7.08 4.74 22.83
N ARG A 72 8.38 4.68 22.70
CA ARG A 72 9.15 5.56 21.81
C ARG A 72 9.27 4.97 20.41
N GLU A 73 9.62 5.81 19.45
CA GLU A 73 9.98 5.35 18.10
C GLU A 73 11.09 4.30 18.15
N GLY A 74 11.00 3.32 17.25
CA GLY A 74 11.97 2.22 17.19
C GLY A 74 11.73 1.08 18.18
N VAL A 75 10.58 1.05 18.90
CA VAL A 75 10.22 -0.08 19.76
C VAL A 75 10.27 -1.40 18.97
N GLY A 76 10.98 -2.40 19.51
CA GLY A 76 11.07 -3.72 18.92
C GLY A 76 9.74 -4.49 18.99
N LYS A 77 9.51 -5.37 18.00
CA LYS A 77 8.28 -6.20 17.90
C LYS A 77 7.99 -6.97 19.20
N THR A 78 9.00 -7.59 19.79
CA THR A 78 8.86 -8.41 21.01
C THR A 78 8.41 -7.57 22.21
N GLU A 79 8.97 -6.38 22.36
CA GLU A 79 8.60 -5.47 23.44
C GLU A 79 7.19 -4.91 23.24
N ALA A 80 6.82 -4.54 22.02
CA ALA A 80 5.46 -4.12 21.69
C ALA A 80 4.44 -5.23 22.01
N GLN A 81 4.74 -6.49 21.65
CA GLN A 81 3.90 -7.64 21.96
C GLN A 81 3.75 -7.85 23.48
N ARG A 82 4.84 -7.73 24.23
CA ARG A 82 4.83 -7.88 25.68
C ARG A 82 3.91 -6.84 26.32
N LEU A 83 4.04 -5.56 25.97
CA LEU A 83 3.22 -4.47 26.50
C LEU A 83 1.74 -4.61 26.13
N LEU A 84 1.41 -4.94 24.88
CA LEU A 84 0.03 -5.19 24.45
C LEU A 84 -0.62 -6.32 25.26
N HIS A 85 0.12 -7.41 25.49
CA HIS A 85 -0.37 -8.55 26.27
C HIS A 85 -0.49 -8.25 27.76
N GLU A 86 0.52 -7.66 28.38
CA GLU A 86 0.59 -7.33 29.80
C GLU A 86 -0.55 -6.40 30.21
N HIS A 87 -0.77 -5.34 29.39
CA HIS A 87 -1.81 -4.36 29.65
C HIS A 87 -3.18 -4.72 29.06
N ARG A 88 -3.30 -5.85 28.31
CA ARG A 88 -4.53 -6.33 27.64
C ARG A 88 -5.14 -5.27 26.75
N ILE A 89 -4.30 -4.55 26.01
CA ILE A 89 -4.68 -3.51 25.06
C ILE A 89 -4.42 -3.97 23.62
N GLU A 90 -5.16 -3.42 22.67
CA GLU A 90 -5.03 -3.75 21.25
C GLU A 90 -4.21 -2.71 20.47
N LYS A 91 -3.95 -1.56 21.07
CA LYS A 91 -3.29 -0.41 20.48
C LYS A 91 -2.26 0.16 21.43
N LEU A 92 -1.06 0.37 20.93
CA LEU A 92 0.08 0.94 21.66
C LEU A 92 0.50 2.23 20.95
N LEU A 93 0.38 3.34 21.65
CA LEU A 93 0.69 4.65 21.10
C LEU A 93 2.20 4.89 21.11
N VAL A 94 2.73 5.36 19.99
CA VAL A 94 4.14 5.75 19.86
C VAL A 94 4.24 7.26 20.02
N VAL A 95 5.08 7.72 20.93
CA VAL A 95 5.23 9.16 21.24
C VAL A 95 6.66 9.63 21.07
N ASP A 96 6.82 10.89 20.69
CA ASP A 96 8.10 11.60 20.67
C ASP A 96 8.55 12.06 22.07
N GLU A 97 9.69 12.77 22.15
CA GLU A 97 10.24 13.27 23.40
C GLU A 97 9.33 14.29 24.11
N THR A 98 8.50 14.98 23.35
CA THR A 98 7.57 16.01 23.82
C THR A 98 6.16 15.50 24.07
N PHE A 99 5.97 14.15 23.97
CA PHE A 99 4.71 13.46 24.20
C PHE A 99 3.63 13.77 23.15
N HIS A 100 4.05 14.03 21.90
CA HIS A 100 3.14 14.03 20.76
C HIS A 100 3.05 12.61 20.20
N CYS A 101 1.85 12.23 19.73
CA CYS A 101 1.68 10.95 19.08
C CYS A 101 2.29 11.00 17.66
N VAL A 102 3.24 10.10 17.40
CA VAL A 102 3.93 9.97 16.12
C VAL A 102 3.65 8.65 15.43
N GLY A 103 2.99 7.71 16.11
CA GLY A 103 2.68 6.41 15.55
C GLY A 103 1.73 5.59 16.39
N LEU A 104 1.33 4.45 15.85
CA LEU A 104 0.48 3.46 16.48
C LEU A 104 0.96 2.06 16.10
N VAL A 105 1.10 1.18 17.09
CA VAL A 105 1.32 -0.26 16.87
C VAL A 105 0.10 -1.02 17.36
N THR A 106 -0.47 -1.87 16.52
CA THR A 106 -1.63 -2.67 16.90
C THR A 106 -1.32 -4.17 16.92
N VAL A 107 -2.13 -4.96 17.65
CA VAL A 107 -2.07 -6.42 17.62
C VAL A 107 -2.20 -6.93 16.18
N LYS A 108 -3.09 -6.34 15.37
CA LYS A 108 -3.28 -6.71 13.96
C LYS A 108 -2.03 -6.51 13.11
N ASP A 109 -1.25 -5.45 13.34
CA ASP A 109 -0.01 -5.20 12.60
C ASP A 109 1.02 -6.30 12.88
N ILE A 110 1.11 -6.72 14.14
CA ILE A 110 2.01 -7.78 14.57
C ILE A 110 1.58 -9.15 14.01
N GLU A 111 0.28 -9.46 14.07
CA GLU A 111 -0.29 -10.69 13.51
C GLU A 111 -0.05 -10.76 12.00
N LYS A 112 -0.39 -9.68 11.26
CA LYS A 112 -0.18 -9.62 9.81
C LYS A 112 1.29 -9.70 9.42
N ALA A 113 2.20 -9.07 10.18
CA ALA A 113 3.63 -9.19 9.94
C ALA A 113 4.15 -10.62 10.15
N THR A 114 3.48 -11.40 11.02
CA THR A 114 3.81 -12.82 11.25
C THR A 114 3.20 -13.72 10.17
N GLN A 115 1.96 -13.45 9.75
CA GLN A 115 1.26 -14.21 8.71
C GLN A 115 1.84 -13.94 7.31
N HIS A 116 2.33 -12.73 7.07
CA HIS A 116 2.83 -12.27 5.76
C HIS A 116 4.26 -11.72 5.88
N PRO A 117 5.25 -12.57 6.18
CA PRO A 117 6.64 -12.12 6.40
C PRO A 117 7.28 -11.54 5.12
N ASN A 118 6.81 -11.98 3.94
CA ASN A 118 7.31 -11.55 2.63
C ASN A 118 6.52 -10.39 2.02
N ALA A 119 5.64 -9.72 2.79
CA ALA A 119 4.90 -8.57 2.29
C ALA A 119 5.87 -7.46 1.83
N CYS A 120 5.68 -6.98 0.59
CA CYS A 120 6.50 -5.92 0.03
C CYS A 120 6.14 -4.58 0.67
N LYS A 121 7.09 -4.02 1.44
CA LYS A 121 6.89 -2.78 2.20
C LYS A 121 7.92 -1.72 1.82
N ASP A 122 7.56 -0.47 2.03
CA ASP A 122 8.47 0.67 1.93
C ASP A 122 9.31 0.84 3.21
N SER A 123 10.16 1.88 3.26
CA SER A 123 11.01 2.19 4.41
C SER A 123 10.22 2.56 5.68
N GLU A 124 8.97 2.97 5.53
CA GLU A 124 8.07 3.32 6.64
C GLU A 124 7.18 2.14 7.08
N GLY A 125 7.39 0.95 6.49
CA GLY A 125 6.64 -0.27 6.79
C GLY A 125 5.24 -0.34 6.15
N ARG A 126 4.90 0.58 5.24
CA ARG A 126 3.62 0.56 4.49
C ARG A 126 3.72 -0.40 3.32
N LEU A 127 2.61 -1.05 2.98
CA LEU A 127 2.55 -1.92 1.79
C LEU A 127 2.77 -1.08 0.52
N ARG A 128 3.66 -1.56 -0.34
CA ARG A 128 3.82 -1.00 -1.68
C ARG A 128 2.61 -1.35 -2.55
N VAL A 129 2.18 -0.39 -3.36
CA VAL A 129 0.99 -0.49 -4.21
C VAL A 129 1.38 -0.35 -5.66
N ALA A 130 0.91 -1.29 -6.49
CA ALA A 130 0.98 -1.20 -7.93
C ALA A 130 -0.42 -0.98 -8.52
N ALA A 131 -0.53 -0.13 -9.55
CA ALA A 131 -1.79 0.12 -10.22
C ALA A 131 -1.65 0.04 -11.74
N ALA A 132 -2.65 -0.58 -12.39
CA ALA A 132 -2.66 -0.79 -13.82
C ALA A 132 -3.15 0.44 -14.59
N SER A 133 -2.55 0.66 -15.75
CA SER A 133 -2.99 1.60 -16.77
C SER A 133 -2.82 1.01 -18.16
N THR A 134 -3.43 1.67 -19.14
CA THR A 134 -3.36 1.31 -20.55
C THR A 134 -2.48 2.28 -21.34
N VAL A 135 -2.51 2.18 -22.64
CA VAL A 135 -1.75 3.02 -23.58
C VAL A 135 -2.54 4.25 -24.05
N GLY A 136 -1.86 5.18 -24.72
CA GLY A 136 -2.45 6.39 -25.28
C GLY A 136 -2.66 7.51 -24.26
N ASP A 137 -3.30 8.61 -24.68
CA ASP A 137 -3.43 9.81 -23.85
C ASP A 137 -4.26 9.56 -22.60
N HIS A 138 -5.38 8.86 -22.70
CA HIS A 138 -6.20 8.49 -21.54
C HIS A 138 -5.44 7.62 -20.53
N GLY A 139 -4.65 6.65 -21.05
CA GLY A 139 -3.78 5.84 -20.19
C GLY A 139 -2.72 6.68 -19.49
N PHE A 140 -2.15 7.66 -20.18
CA PHE A 140 -1.15 8.56 -19.61
C PHE A 140 -1.75 9.50 -18.55
N GLU A 141 -2.93 10.08 -18.79
CA GLU A 141 -3.64 10.90 -17.80
C GLU A 141 -3.92 10.11 -16.52
N ARG A 142 -4.35 8.86 -16.66
CA ARG A 142 -4.53 7.96 -15.51
C ARG A 142 -3.21 7.71 -14.76
N VAL A 143 -2.11 7.52 -15.49
CA VAL A 143 -0.77 7.37 -14.88
C VAL A 143 -0.42 8.58 -14.04
N LEU A 144 -0.65 9.80 -14.54
CA LEU A 144 -0.37 11.03 -13.78
C LEU A 144 -1.18 11.08 -12.48
N GLN A 145 -2.48 10.79 -12.53
CA GLN A 145 -3.34 10.75 -11.35
C GLN A 145 -2.88 9.70 -10.32
N LEU A 146 -2.44 8.52 -10.77
CA LEU A 146 -1.91 7.47 -9.91
C LEU A 146 -0.59 7.89 -9.25
N ILE A 147 0.29 8.59 -9.97
CA ILE A 147 1.54 9.13 -9.43
C ILE A 147 1.25 10.20 -8.36
N ASP A 148 0.28 11.08 -8.61
CA ASP A 148 -0.14 12.10 -7.64
C ASP A 148 -0.79 11.48 -6.39
N ALA A 149 -1.51 10.37 -6.56
CA ALA A 149 -2.06 9.58 -5.45
C ALA A 149 -1.00 8.79 -4.65
N GLY A 150 0.26 8.80 -5.09
CA GLY A 150 1.37 8.18 -4.35
C GLY A 150 1.57 6.69 -4.61
N VAL A 151 1.21 6.17 -5.81
CA VAL A 151 1.48 4.79 -6.19
C VAL A 151 2.99 4.52 -6.26
N ASP A 152 3.41 3.31 -5.88
CA ASP A 152 4.83 2.91 -5.95
C ASP A 152 5.22 2.40 -7.34
N CYS A 153 4.28 1.75 -8.03
CA CYS A 153 4.54 1.11 -9.31
C CYS A 153 3.35 1.25 -10.27
N ILE A 154 3.65 1.52 -11.54
CA ILE A 154 2.67 1.52 -12.63
C ILE A 154 2.82 0.23 -13.44
N VAL A 155 1.71 -0.43 -13.73
CA VAL A 155 1.66 -1.59 -14.62
C VAL A 155 1.02 -1.16 -15.94
N ILE A 156 1.80 -1.11 -17.03
CA ILE A 156 1.25 -0.95 -18.38
C ILE A 156 0.80 -2.32 -18.84
N ASP A 157 -0.50 -2.58 -18.67
CA ASP A 157 -1.12 -3.90 -18.86
C ASP A 157 -1.92 -3.95 -20.15
N THR A 158 -1.50 -4.83 -21.06
CA THR A 158 -2.10 -4.99 -22.39
C THR A 158 -2.11 -6.45 -22.82
N ALA A 159 -3.02 -6.80 -23.74
CA ALA A 159 -3.07 -8.12 -24.33
C ALA A 159 -1.85 -8.41 -25.25
N HIS A 160 -1.16 -7.37 -25.73
CA HIS A 160 0.01 -7.47 -26.60
C HIS A 160 1.03 -6.39 -26.26
N GLY A 161 1.95 -6.73 -25.33
CA GLY A 161 2.96 -5.80 -24.82
C GLY A 161 4.03 -5.41 -25.84
N HIS A 162 4.27 -6.21 -26.88
CA HIS A 162 5.20 -5.90 -27.98
C HIS A 162 4.52 -5.04 -29.07
N SER A 163 3.75 -4.05 -28.67
CA SER A 163 3.17 -3.07 -29.59
C SER A 163 3.85 -1.72 -29.44
N GLN A 164 3.92 -0.95 -30.54
CA GLN A 164 4.53 0.38 -30.52
C GLN A 164 3.88 1.29 -29.47
N ALA A 165 2.56 1.18 -29.29
CA ALA A 165 1.82 1.96 -28.32
C ALA A 165 2.25 1.68 -26.86
N VAL A 166 2.63 0.44 -26.52
CA VAL A 166 3.17 0.10 -25.19
C VAL A 166 4.57 0.64 -25.01
N ILE A 167 5.43 0.47 -26.02
CA ILE A 167 6.80 1.00 -26.04
C ILE A 167 6.80 2.52 -25.85
N ASP A 168 5.97 3.23 -26.61
CA ASP A 168 5.82 4.69 -26.54
C ASP A 168 5.29 5.12 -25.17
N GLN A 169 4.34 4.36 -24.59
CA GLN A 169 3.78 4.68 -23.28
C GLN A 169 4.83 4.53 -22.17
N VAL A 170 5.61 3.46 -22.18
CA VAL A 170 6.71 3.26 -21.22
C VAL A 170 7.72 4.40 -21.33
N ALA A 171 8.18 4.71 -22.54
CA ALA A 171 9.12 5.80 -22.81
C ALA A 171 8.57 7.16 -22.33
N ARG A 172 7.27 7.42 -22.58
CA ARG A 172 6.59 8.66 -22.17
C ARG A 172 6.54 8.81 -20.65
N VAL A 173 6.21 7.75 -19.93
CA VAL A 173 6.16 7.77 -18.45
C VAL A 173 7.56 7.91 -17.87
N LYS A 174 8.55 7.19 -18.38
CA LYS A 174 9.96 7.31 -17.94
C LYS A 174 10.53 8.70 -18.16
N LYS A 175 10.18 9.34 -19.27
CA LYS A 175 10.56 10.74 -19.53
C LYS A 175 9.91 11.71 -18.54
N HIS A 176 8.69 11.42 -18.09
CA HIS A 176 7.96 12.28 -17.16
C HIS A 176 8.49 12.16 -15.72
N THR A 177 8.80 10.95 -15.26
CA THR A 177 9.26 10.71 -13.89
C THR A 177 10.09 9.44 -13.75
N THR A 178 11.03 9.47 -12.81
CA THR A 178 11.79 8.30 -12.33
C THR A 178 11.36 7.86 -10.94
N ARG A 179 10.36 8.53 -10.34
CA ARG A 179 9.92 8.26 -8.97
C ARG A 179 9.18 6.94 -8.81
N VAL A 180 8.43 6.52 -9.85
CA VAL A 180 7.69 5.25 -9.86
C VAL A 180 8.37 4.23 -10.75
N GLN A 181 8.24 2.96 -10.38
CA GLN A 181 8.69 1.86 -11.23
C GLN A 181 7.63 1.48 -12.25
N ILE A 182 8.04 0.97 -13.41
CA ILE A 182 7.15 0.56 -14.48
C ILE A 182 7.31 -0.92 -14.76
N ILE A 183 6.21 -1.64 -14.65
CA ILE A 183 6.06 -3.02 -15.14
C ILE A 183 5.34 -2.94 -16.48
N ALA A 184 5.85 -3.58 -17.52
CA ALA A 184 5.21 -3.59 -18.83
C ALA A 184 4.92 -5.02 -19.29
N GLY A 185 3.78 -5.21 -19.95
CA GLY A 185 3.35 -6.50 -20.51
C GLY A 185 1.96 -6.45 -21.15
N ASN A 186 1.42 -7.65 -21.51
CA ASN A 186 2.08 -8.93 -21.41
C ASN A 186 2.89 -9.27 -22.66
N ILE A 187 3.99 -9.96 -22.45
CA ILE A 187 4.87 -10.41 -23.52
C ILE A 187 5.15 -11.92 -23.43
N ALA A 188 5.75 -12.49 -24.47
CA ALA A 188 6.08 -13.92 -24.51
C ALA A 188 7.38 -14.25 -25.26
N THR A 189 8.13 -13.24 -25.75
CA THR A 189 9.34 -13.45 -26.57
C THR A 189 10.52 -12.59 -26.09
N ALA A 190 11.73 -13.03 -26.42
CA ALA A 190 12.96 -12.30 -26.12
C ALA A 190 13.05 -10.94 -26.84
N GLU A 191 12.53 -10.85 -28.07
CA GLU A 191 12.50 -9.60 -28.83
C GLU A 191 11.60 -8.55 -28.15
N ALA A 192 10.44 -8.97 -27.65
CA ALA A 192 9.53 -8.11 -26.89
C ALA A 192 10.18 -7.62 -25.60
N ALA A 193 10.91 -8.52 -24.89
CA ALA A 193 11.64 -8.17 -23.69
C ALA A 193 12.70 -7.09 -23.99
N ARG A 194 13.49 -7.28 -25.03
CA ARG A 194 14.53 -6.31 -25.45
C ARG A 194 13.92 -4.94 -25.75
N ALA A 195 12.87 -4.91 -26.56
CA ALA A 195 12.20 -3.66 -26.94
C ALA A 195 11.68 -2.86 -25.75
N LEU A 196 11.15 -3.53 -24.72
CA LEU A 196 10.67 -2.88 -23.49
C LEU A 196 11.81 -2.47 -22.54
N ILE A 197 12.87 -3.26 -22.47
CA ILE A 197 14.08 -2.95 -21.69
C ILE A 197 14.77 -1.70 -22.26
N ASP A 198 14.89 -1.61 -23.58
CA ASP A 198 15.53 -0.50 -24.25
C ASP A 198 14.86 0.85 -23.99
N VAL A 199 13.56 0.87 -23.72
CA VAL A 199 12.81 2.09 -23.32
C VAL A 199 12.71 2.28 -21.81
N GLY A 200 13.37 1.42 -21.02
CA GLY A 200 13.60 1.63 -19.58
C GLY A 200 12.53 1.05 -18.67
N THR A 201 11.82 -0.03 -19.06
CA THR A 201 10.95 -0.73 -18.12
C THR A 201 11.75 -1.30 -16.94
N ASP A 202 11.16 -1.31 -15.74
CA ASP A 202 11.81 -1.84 -14.53
C ASP A 202 11.48 -3.31 -14.29
N ALA A 203 10.39 -3.84 -14.86
CA ALA A 203 10.05 -5.25 -14.83
C ALA A 203 9.18 -5.65 -16.02
N LEU A 204 9.22 -6.94 -16.37
CA LEU A 204 8.48 -7.51 -17.51
C LEU A 204 7.39 -8.47 -17.01
N LYS A 205 6.18 -8.33 -17.53
CA LYS A 205 5.05 -9.21 -17.21
C LYS A 205 4.82 -10.18 -18.38
N VAL A 206 4.95 -11.49 -18.10
CA VAL A 206 5.03 -12.55 -19.11
C VAL A 206 3.81 -13.46 -19.04
N GLY A 207 3.14 -13.62 -20.18
CA GLY A 207 2.04 -14.55 -20.34
C GLY A 207 1.03 -14.11 -21.39
N ILE A 208 0.96 -14.86 -22.50
CA ILE A 208 -0.02 -14.67 -23.56
C ILE A 208 -0.92 -15.89 -23.63
N GLY A 209 -2.11 -15.76 -23.07
CA GLY A 209 -3.13 -16.81 -23.05
C GLY A 209 -2.87 -18.03 -22.17
N PRO A 210 -2.04 -18.00 -21.09
CA PRO A 210 -1.71 -19.20 -20.34
C PRO A 210 -2.77 -19.62 -19.33
N GLY A 211 -3.64 -18.67 -18.90
CA GLY A 211 -4.66 -18.92 -17.87
C GLY A 211 -5.75 -19.88 -18.31
N SER A 212 -6.25 -20.69 -17.38
CA SER A 212 -7.34 -21.66 -17.68
C SER A 212 -8.66 -20.98 -18.07
N ILE A 213 -8.89 -19.76 -17.57
CA ILE A 213 -10.06 -18.94 -17.90
C ILE A 213 -9.83 -17.98 -19.08
N CYS A 214 -8.59 -17.93 -19.61
CA CYS A 214 -8.23 -16.99 -20.66
C CYS A 214 -8.81 -17.41 -22.01
N THR A 215 -9.55 -16.50 -22.65
CA THR A 215 -10.18 -16.73 -23.95
C THR A 215 -9.30 -16.32 -25.14
N THR A 216 -8.15 -15.71 -24.91
CA THR A 216 -7.26 -15.19 -25.98
C THR A 216 -6.90 -16.27 -26.99
N ARG A 217 -6.52 -17.47 -26.56
CA ARG A 217 -6.17 -18.57 -27.46
C ARG A 217 -7.35 -19.05 -28.30
N ILE A 218 -8.56 -19.01 -27.75
CA ILE A 218 -9.78 -19.46 -28.42
C ILE A 218 -10.26 -18.40 -29.41
N VAL A 219 -10.28 -17.15 -29.02
CA VAL A 219 -10.82 -16.03 -29.80
C VAL A 219 -9.82 -15.51 -30.83
N ALA A 220 -8.58 -15.28 -30.42
CA ALA A 220 -7.55 -14.71 -31.28
C ALA A 220 -6.62 -15.74 -31.93
N GLY A 221 -6.67 -17.01 -31.50
CA GLY A 221 -5.74 -18.03 -31.97
C GLY A 221 -4.29 -17.81 -31.55
N VAL A 222 -4.03 -16.94 -30.57
CA VAL A 222 -2.69 -16.54 -30.14
C VAL A 222 -2.43 -17.02 -28.71
N GLY A 223 -1.25 -17.59 -28.50
CA GLY A 223 -0.80 -18.01 -27.20
C GLY A 223 0.56 -18.68 -27.26
N VAL A 224 1.30 -18.60 -26.16
CA VAL A 224 2.60 -19.25 -26.01
C VAL A 224 2.57 -20.11 -24.73
N PRO A 225 3.12 -21.34 -24.75
CA PRO A 225 3.28 -22.13 -23.54
C PRO A 225 4.04 -21.33 -22.47
N GLN A 226 3.49 -21.24 -21.26
CA GLN A 226 3.95 -20.29 -20.26
C GLN A 226 5.42 -20.51 -19.86
N LEU A 227 5.83 -21.77 -19.67
CA LEU A 227 7.20 -22.08 -19.31
C LEU A 227 8.19 -21.63 -20.40
N THR A 228 7.86 -21.88 -21.68
CA THR A 228 8.69 -21.44 -22.82
C THR A 228 8.80 -19.92 -22.82
N ALA A 229 7.68 -19.20 -22.69
CA ALA A 229 7.68 -17.74 -22.65
C ALA A 229 8.54 -17.18 -21.50
N ILE A 230 8.43 -17.79 -20.30
CA ILE A 230 9.22 -17.39 -19.14
C ILE A 230 10.72 -17.62 -19.40
N MET A 231 11.09 -18.77 -19.96
CA MET A 231 12.51 -19.08 -20.23
C MET A 231 13.10 -18.09 -21.23
N ASP A 232 12.44 -17.88 -22.36
CA ASP A 232 12.93 -16.99 -23.43
C ASP A 232 13.06 -15.53 -22.94
N VAL A 233 12.04 -15.03 -22.25
CA VAL A 233 12.05 -13.67 -21.71
C VAL A 233 13.08 -13.53 -20.58
N SER A 234 13.20 -14.52 -19.69
CA SER A 234 14.14 -14.47 -18.58
C SER A 234 15.59 -14.49 -19.02
N GLU A 235 15.92 -15.23 -20.09
CA GLU A 235 17.27 -15.25 -20.65
C GLU A 235 17.69 -13.87 -21.17
N GLU A 236 16.78 -13.18 -21.86
CA GLU A 236 17.01 -11.81 -22.34
C GLU A 236 17.06 -10.81 -21.18
N ALA A 237 16.11 -10.86 -20.26
CA ALA A 237 15.99 -9.94 -19.13
C ALA A 237 17.20 -9.99 -18.18
N LYS A 238 17.81 -11.16 -17.98
CA LYS A 238 19.03 -11.33 -17.17
C LYS A 238 20.20 -10.49 -17.66
N LYS A 239 20.31 -10.22 -18.95
CA LYS A 239 21.40 -9.41 -19.52
C LYS A 239 21.41 -7.98 -18.99
N SER A 240 20.23 -7.48 -18.64
CA SER A 240 20.00 -6.12 -18.09
C SER A 240 19.56 -6.13 -16.63
N SER A 241 19.56 -7.27 -15.96
CA SER A 241 19.11 -7.43 -14.56
C SER A 241 17.66 -6.96 -14.32
N VAL A 242 16.79 -7.09 -15.34
CA VAL A 242 15.38 -6.74 -15.24
C VAL A 242 14.59 -7.94 -14.73
N PRO A 243 13.79 -7.82 -13.65
CA PRO A 243 12.99 -8.92 -13.13
C PRO A 243 11.83 -9.28 -14.05
N VAL A 244 11.44 -10.56 -13.99
CA VAL A 244 10.35 -11.13 -14.78
C VAL A 244 9.23 -11.60 -13.85
N ILE A 245 7.99 -11.27 -14.19
CA ILE A 245 6.78 -11.68 -13.49
C ILE A 245 6.05 -12.69 -14.37
N ALA A 246 5.92 -13.94 -13.90
CA ALA A 246 5.13 -14.96 -14.56
C ALA A 246 3.64 -14.73 -14.25
N ASP A 247 2.86 -14.38 -15.28
CA ASP A 247 1.45 -14.05 -15.14
C ASP A 247 0.55 -15.17 -15.71
N GLY A 248 -0.04 -15.94 -14.80
CA GLY A 248 -0.95 -17.01 -15.10
C GLY A 248 -0.29 -18.33 -15.55
N GLY A 249 -1.07 -19.40 -15.57
CA GLY A 249 -0.66 -20.72 -16.07
C GLY A 249 0.24 -21.55 -15.17
N VAL A 250 0.72 -20.99 -14.05
CA VAL A 250 1.54 -21.72 -13.06
C VAL A 250 0.62 -22.33 -12.00
N ARG A 251 0.69 -23.64 -11.80
CA ARG A 251 -0.20 -24.38 -10.88
C ARG A 251 0.52 -24.98 -9.67
N SER A 252 1.83 -25.12 -9.75
CA SER A 252 2.69 -25.65 -8.69
C SER A 252 4.08 -25.04 -8.81
N GLU A 253 4.81 -25.00 -7.70
CA GLU A 253 6.20 -24.64 -7.65
C GLU A 253 7.11 -25.72 -8.25
#